data_c916341bd58a1fe0d44258edf2263226
#
_entry.id   c916341bd58a1fe0d44258edf2263226
#
_cell.length_a   1.000
_cell.length_b   1.000
_cell.length_c   1.000
_cell.angle_alpha   90.00
_cell.angle_beta   90.00
_cell.angle_gamma   90.00
#
_symmetry.space_group_name_H-M   'P 1'
#
loop_
_entity.id
_entity.type
_entity.pdbx_description
1 polymer ?
#
loop_
_entity_poly.entity_id
_entity_poly.type
_entity_poly.pdbx_seq_one_letter_code
_entity_poly.pdbx_strand_id
1 'polypeptide(L)'
;MHHLILGAGPAGVIAAETLRKHAPGDRITLVGDEAEPPYSRMAIPYLLVGDIDERGTYLRKRADHFAQQRIDRLSARAAGVDVQARTVTLEGGVTLAFDRLLIATGSHPVRPPIPGLDLPGVQTCWTLADARAIAARARPGARVLQMGAGFIGCIIMEALQKRGVQLSVVEMGDRMVPRMMGAVAGGMIRDWCERQGVQVFTGHKVERIERAQGEGGGDALRVHLSGGRVLDADLVISATGVRPAIGFLAGSGITCLQGVLTDERMQTNVPGIYAAGDCAEAFDPFTRKTVVSAIQPNAAEQARVAALNMLGLPAALAVVTQINVLDTLGLISTSFGNWQGVPGGEQVALTDAAAGKHLSLQFEGDRLIGCNSVGMTQHVGAMRGLVEGQVRLGPWKEHLRRDPTRLMEAYLACAQAQGHWSGAQDARRR
;
A
#
# COMPACT_ATOMS: atom_id res chain seq x y z
N MET A 1 22.89 7.04 22.29
CA MET A 1 22.66 5.73 21.66
C MET A 1 22.86 5.81 20.16
N HIS A 2 23.06 4.66 19.49
CA HIS A 2 23.08 4.58 18.03
C HIS A 2 21.80 3.89 17.51
N HIS A 3 20.94 4.65 16.86
CA HIS A 3 19.75 4.17 16.21
C HIS A 3 20.05 3.90 14.73
N LEU A 4 19.93 2.65 14.32
CA LEU A 4 20.13 2.24 12.94
C LEU A 4 18.76 1.96 12.30
N ILE A 5 18.51 2.54 11.14
CA ILE A 5 17.26 2.42 10.40
C ILE A 5 17.56 1.86 9.00
N LEU A 6 16.97 0.72 8.67
CA LEU A 6 17.10 0.09 7.36
C LEU A 6 15.88 0.43 6.51
N GLY A 7 16.09 1.23 5.47
CA GLY A 7 15.07 1.71 4.55
C GLY A 7 14.84 3.21 4.65
N ALA A 8 15.06 3.92 3.55
CA ALA A 8 14.92 5.37 3.43
C ALA A 8 13.56 5.81 2.85
N GLY A 9 12.54 4.94 2.91
CA GLY A 9 11.17 5.27 2.55
C GLY A 9 10.45 6.10 3.64
N PRO A 10 9.12 6.33 3.47
CA PRO A 10 8.33 7.13 4.41
C PRO A 10 8.47 6.69 5.87
N ALA A 11 8.44 5.38 6.15
CA ALA A 11 8.60 4.86 7.51
C ALA A 11 9.96 5.22 8.10
N GLY A 12 11.05 4.98 7.37
CA GLY A 12 12.40 5.26 7.86
C GLY A 12 12.64 6.74 8.11
N VAL A 13 12.17 7.61 7.21
CA VAL A 13 12.31 9.07 7.36
C VAL A 13 11.54 9.59 8.56
N ILE A 14 10.28 9.18 8.73
CA ILE A 14 9.46 9.60 9.89
C ILE A 14 10.04 9.09 11.20
N ALA A 15 10.55 7.86 11.25
CA ALA A 15 11.22 7.33 12.42
C ALA A 15 12.48 8.14 12.76
N ALA A 16 13.35 8.41 11.77
CA ALA A 16 14.57 9.18 11.97
C ALA A 16 14.29 10.59 12.52
N GLU A 17 13.29 11.27 11.98
CA GLU A 17 12.86 12.59 12.46
C GLU A 17 12.23 12.55 13.85
N THR A 18 11.43 11.51 14.13
CA THR A 18 10.84 11.30 15.46
C THR A 18 11.93 11.05 16.50
N LEU A 19 12.92 10.21 16.20
CA LEU A 19 14.08 9.97 17.06
C LEU A 19 14.86 11.27 17.30
N ARG A 20 15.16 12.03 16.25
CA ARG A 20 15.90 13.30 16.37
C ARG A 20 15.17 14.32 17.23
N LYS A 21 13.85 14.40 17.09
CA LYS A 21 13.00 15.29 17.89
C LYS A 21 13.09 15.00 19.38
N HIS A 22 13.10 13.72 19.76
CA HIS A 22 13.00 13.30 21.16
C HIS A 22 14.36 12.92 21.78
N ALA A 23 15.40 12.66 20.96
CA ALA A 23 16.77 12.37 21.40
C ALA A 23 17.78 13.19 20.59
N PRO A 24 17.92 14.50 20.86
CA PRO A 24 18.76 15.40 20.05
C PRO A 24 20.24 15.03 20.02
N GLY A 25 20.75 14.29 21.04
CA GLY A 25 22.14 13.87 21.15
C GLY A 25 22.49 12.52 20.58
N ASP A 26 21.50 11.71 20.20
CA ASP A 26 21.74 10.35 19.74
C ASP A 26 22.23 10.31 18.29
N ARG A 27 23.03 9.29 17.97
CA ARG A 27 23.43 9.01 16.60
C ARG A 27 22.29 8.32 15.87
N ILE A 28 21.96 8.79 14.66
CA ILE A 28 20.92 8.21 13.80
C ILE A 28 21.52 7.97 12.43
N THR A 29 21.49 6.71 12.01
CA THR A 29 21.93 6.30 10.66
C THR A 29 20.75 5.74 9.90
N LEU A 30 20.46 6.33 8.72
CA LEU A 30 19.41 5.93 7.80
C LEU A 30 20.04 5.28 6.56
N VAL A 31 19.84 3.97 6.39
CA VAL A 31 20.38 3.19 5.27
C VAL A 31 19.31 3.03 4.20
N GLY A 32 19.65 3.34 2.95
CA GLY A 32 18.77 3.13 1.79
C GLY A 32 19.57 2.66 0.58
N ASP A 33 18.99 1.83 -0.26
CA ASP A 33 19.66 1.19 -1.39
C ASP A 33 19.41 1.88 -2.74
N GLU A 34 18.61 2.93 -2.77
CA GLU A 34 18.36 3.73 -3.97
C GLU A 34 19.26 4.99 -3.99
N ALA A 35 19.68 5.39 -5.19
CA ALA A 35 20.54 6.56 -5.37
C ALA A 35 19.81 7.89 -5.13
N GLU A 36 18.50 7.88 -5.33
CA GLU A 36 17.65 9.06 -5.20
C GLU A 36 17.54 9.53 -3.75
N PRO A 37 17.24 10.82 -3.52
CA PRO A 37 16.78 11.28 -2.21
C PRO A 37 15.54 10.49 -1.76
N PRO A 38 15.31 10.33 -0.45
CA PRO A 38 14.10 9.66 0.05
C PRO A 38 12.83 10.24 -0.57
N TYR A 39 12.02 9.37 -1.18
CA TYR A 39 10.81 9.76 -1.91
C TYR A 39 9.61 8.88 -1.57
N SER A 40 8.41 9.36 -1.92
CA SER A 40 7.17 8.60 -1.81
C SER A 40 6.85 7.90 -3.13
N ARG A 41 6.75 6.57 -3.11
CA ARG A 41 6.31 5.79 -4.26
C ARG A 41 4.88 6.12 -4.67
N MET A 42 4.06 6.58 -3.72
CA MET A 42 2.70 7.05 -3.98
C MET A 42 2.63 8.30 -4.88
N ALA A 43 3.74 9.01 -5.04
CA ALA A 43 3.84 10.17 -5.91
C ALA A 43 4.22 9.82 -7.37
N ILE A 44 4.63 8.58 -7.65
CA ILE A 44 5.02 8.13 -9.00
C ILE A 44 3.88 8.31 -10.03
N PRO A 45 2.61 7.99 -9.76
CA PRO A 45 1.54 8.22 -10.72
C PRO A 45 1.40 9.70 -11.12
N TYR A 46 1.54 10.63 -10.18
CA TYR A 46 1.51 12.08 -10.47
C TYR A 46 2.70 12.53 -11.32
N LEU A 47 3.88 11.94 -11.10
CA LEU A 47 5.05 12.15 -11.96
C LEU A 47 4.79 11.62 -13.38
N LEU A 48 4.19 10.45 -13.51
CA LEU A 48 3.87 9.86 -14.82
C LEU A 48 2.85 10.69 -15.59
N VAL A 49 1.87 11.30 -14.92
CA VAL A 49 0.92 12.25 -15.53
C VAL A 49 1.60 13.55 -15.94
N GLY A 50 2.64 13.96 -15.23
CA GLY A 50 3.29 15.27 -15.40
C GLY A 50 2.75 16.37 -14.49
N ASP A 51 1.92 16.02 -13.49
CA ASP A 51 1.39 16.97 -12.50
C ASP A 51 2.49 17.47 -11.56
N ILE A 52 3.55 16.66 -11.38
CA ILE A 52 4.74 17.00 -10.61
C ILE A 52 6.00 16.58 -11.36
N ASP A 53 7.13 17.22 -11.06
CA ASP A 53 8.47 16.77 -11.43
C ASP A 53 9.02 15.72 -10.43
N GLU A 54 10.23 15.19 -10.65
CA GLU A 54 10.85 14.23 -9.74
C GLU A 54 11.03 14.80 -8.32
N ARG A 55 11.34 16.08 -8.17
CA ARG A 55 11.44 16.74 -6.86
C ARG A 55 10.09 16.74 -6.15
N GLY A 56 8.99 16.75 -6.92
CA GLY A 56 7.63 16.58 -6.40
C GLY A 56 7.44 15.30 -5.62
N THR A 57 8.17 14.23 -5.95
CA THR A 57 8.11 12.93 -5.26
C THR A 57 8.87 12.91 -3.93
N TYR A 58 9.88 13.79 -3.74
CA TYR A 58 10.78 13.73 -2.60
C TYR A 58 10.06 14.04 -1.28
N LEU A 59 10.29 13.21 -0.26
CA LEU A 59 9.73 13.39 1.08
C LEU A 59 10.19 14.69 1.73
N ARG A 60 11.41 15.13 1.41
CA ARG A 60 11.96 16.41 1.88
C ARG A 60 12.55 17.18 0.71
N LYS A 61 12.09 18.41 0.53
CA LYS A 61 12.45 19.25 -0.63
C LYS A 61 13.84 19.88 -0.53
N ARG A 62 14.36 20.05 0.70
CA ARG A 62 15.68 20.62 0.93
C ARG A 62 16.75 19.55 0.87
N ALA A 63 17.76 19.75 0.04
CA ALA A 63 18.86 18.78 -0.13
C ALA A 63 19.68 18.57 1.17
N ASP A 64 19.79 19.60 1.99
CA ASP A 64 20.54 19.61 3.25
C ASP A 64 19.70 19.18 4.49
N HIS A 65 18.44 18.77 4.29
CA HIS A 65 17.52 18.47 5.40
C HIS A 65 18.10 17.46 6.40
N PHE A 66 18.59 16.32 5.90
CA PHE A 66 19.12 15.26 6.77
C PHE A 66 20.42 15.69 7.48
N ALA A 67 21.28 16.43 6.79
CA ALA A 67 22.50 16.99 7.38
C ALA A 67 22.18 17.98 8.50
N GLN A 68 21.22 18.90 8.29
CA GLN A 68 20.76 19.83 9.32
C GLN A 68 20.16 19.12 10.53
N GLN A 69 19.47 18.00 10.29
CA GLN A 69 18.92 17.14 11.34
C GLN A 69 19.98 16.20 11.95
N ARG A 70 21.23 16.26 11.49
CA ARG A 70 22.30 15.34 11.93
C ARG A 70 21.88 13.86 11.83
N ILE A 71 21.22 13.52 10.72
CA ILE A 71 20.85 12.15 10.34
C ILE A 71 21.83 11.71 9.29
N ASP A 72 22.69 10.72 9.61
CA ASP A 72 23.65 10.15 8.68
C ASP A 72 22.90 9.30 7.64
N ARG A 73 22.99 9.64 6.36
CA ARG A 73 22.46 8.84 5.26
C ARG A 73 23.56 7.98 4.67
N LEU A 74 23.27 6.68 4.54
CA LEU A 74 24.18 5.72 3.92
C LEU A 74 23.46 5.04 2.75
N SER A 75 24.05 5.13 1.54
CA SER A 75 23.55 4.43 0.37
C SER A 75 24.13 3.01 0.35
N ALA A 76 23.35 2.03 0.80
CA ALA A 76 23.73 0.64 0.87
C ALA A 76 22.49 -0.25 1.07
N ARG A 77 22.66 -1.56 0.80
CA ARG A 77 21.65 -2.58 1.05
C ARG A 77 22.07 -3.47 2.21
N ALA A 78 21.13 -3.78 3.11
CA ALA A 78 21.34 -4.74 4.17
C ALA A 78 21.37 -6.17 3.61
N ALA A 79 22.40 -6.93 3.99
CA ALA A 79 22.62 -8.32 3.59
C ALA A 79 22.32 -9.31 4.72
N GLY A 80 22.41 -8.88 6.00
CA GLY A 80 22.11 -9.74 7.14
C GLY A 80 22.07 -8.96 8.45
N VAL A 81 21.46 -9.58 9.48
CA VAL A 81 21.39 -9.05 10.85
C VAL A 81 21.90 -10.13 11.82
N ASP A 82 22.87 -9.78 12.62
CA ASP A 82 23.27 -10.59 13.79
C ASP A 82 22.66 -9.95 15.04
N VAL A 83 21.67 -10.63 15.61
CA VAL A 83 20.92 -10.14 16.77
C VAL A 83 21.73 -10.26 18.07
N GLN A 84 22.68 -11.20 18.15
CA GLN A 84 23.52 -11.41 19.32
C GLN A 84 24.65 -10.39 19.37
N ALA A 85 25.34 -10.19 18.24
CA ALA A 85 26.38 -9.19 18.10
C ALA A 85 25.83 -7.77 17.98
N ARG A 86 24.51 -7.61 17.75
CA ARG A 86 23.82 -6.33 17.49
C ARG A 86 24.45 -5.58 16.33
N THR A 87 24.61 -6.27 15.22
CA THR A 87 25.19 -5.71 14.00
C THR A 87 24.34 -5.99 12.77
N VAL A 88 24.44 -5.10 11.78
CA VAL A 88 23.90 -5.28 10.44
C VAL A 88 25.05 -5.35 9.46
N THR A 89 25.10 -6.40 8.65
CA THR A 89 26.02 -6.51 7.55
C THR A 89 25.38 -5.95 6.28
N LEU A 90 26.10 -5.08 5.58
CA LEU A 90 25.70 -4.49 4.31
C LEU A 90 26.28 -5.30 3.14
N GLU A 91 25.67 -5.18 1.96
CA GLU A 91 26.30 -5.66 0.72
C GLU A 91 27.69 -5.03 0.58
N GLY A 92 28.71 -5.84 0.21
CA GLY A 92 30.11 -5.41 0.24
C GLY A 92 30.84 -5.65 1.57
N GLY A 93 30.17 -6.25 2.58
CA GLY A 93 30.81 -6.76 3.82
C GLY A 93 30.99 -5.73 4.94
N VAL A 94 30.61 -4.47 4.75
CA VAL A 94 30.64 -3.46 5.83
C VAL A 94 29.64 -3.82 6.91
N THR A 95 30.07 -3.75 8.17
CA THR A 95 29.23 -4.06 9.33
C THR A 95 28.99 -2.81 10.17
N LEU A 96 27.74 -2.58 10.55
CA LEU A 96 27.28 -1.48 11.39
C LEU A 96 26.73 -1.99 12.72
N ALA A 97 27.28 -1.54 13.83
CA ALA A 97 26.75 -1.81 15.16
C ALA A 97 25.57 -0.90 15.48
N PHE A 98 24.64 -1.36 16.30
CA PHE A 98 23.48 -0.59 16.75
C PHE A 98 23.11 -0.84 18.21
N ASP A 99 22.57 0.18 18.89
CA ASP A 99 21.89 0.02 20.17
C ASP A 99 20.39 -0.30 19.97
N ARG A 100 19.79 0.28 18.93
CA ARG A 100 18.40 0.04 18.49
C ARG A 100 18.34 -0.07 16.99
N LEU A 101 17.55 -1.00 16.51
CA LEU A 101 17.36 -1.25 15.07
C LEU A 101 15.90 -1.07 14.68
N LEU A 102 15.65 -0.33 13.61
CA LEU A 102 14.36 -0.30 12.91
C LEU A 102 14.50 -0.90 11.52
N ILE A 103 13.72 -1.92 11.25
CA ILE A 103 13.55 -2.53 9.94
C ILE A 103 12.39 -1.80 9.24
N ALA A 104 12.70 -1.00 8.24
CA ALA A 104 11.75 -0.20 7.44
C ALA A 104 12.00 -0.38 5.93
N THR A 105 12.43 -1.58 5.54
CA THR A 105 12.89 -1.94 4.19
C THR A 105 11.77 -1.99 3.16
N GLY A 106 10.51 -1.85 3.60
CA GLY A 106 9.37 -1.80 2.72
C GLY A 106 9.09 -3.11 1.99
N SER A 107 8.74 -3.02 0.72
CA SER A 107 8.39 -4.14 -0.14
C SER A 107 9.00 -4.01 -1.52
N HIS A 108 8.99 -5.08 -2.29
CA HIS A 108 9.43 -5.14 -3.69
C HIS A 108 8.37 -5.83 -4.56
N PRO A 109 8.31 -5.50 -5.86
CA PRO A 109 7.39 -6.13 -6.79
C PRO A 109 7.58 -7.64 -6.87
N VAL A 110 6.48 -8.36 -6.92
CA VAL A 110 6.50 -9.80 -7.23
C VAL A 110 6.88 -9.98 -8.70
N ARG A 111 7.81 -10.88 -8.96
CA ARG A 111 8.14 -11.35 -10.30
C ARG A 111 7.57 -12.76 -10.47
N PRO A 112 6.39 -12.92 -11.08
CA PRO A 112 5.84 -14.25 -11.35
C PRO A 112 6.76 -15.01 -12.33
N PRO A 113 6.78 -16.35 -12.30
CA PRO A 113 7.63 -17.14 -13.18
C PRO A 113 7.02 -17.23 -14.59
N ILE A 114 6.91 -16.10 -15.26
CA ILE A 114 6.38 -15.98 -16.62
C ILE A 114 7.57 -15.80 -17.58
N PRO A 115 7.74 -16.67 -18.57
CA PRO A 115 8.76 -16.51 -19.59
C PRO A 115 8.66 -15.14 -20.28
N GLY A 116 9.79 -14.45 -20.41
CA GLY A 116 9.87 -13.15 -21.08
C GLY A 116 9.66 -11.92 -20.18
N LEU A 117 9.50 -12.07 -18.86
CA LEU A 117 9.40 -10.92 -17.93
C LEU A 117 10.67 -10.07 -17.86
N ASP A 118 11.81 -10.59 -18.32
CA ASP A 118 13.08 -9.85 -18.34
C ASP A 118 13.38 -9.21 -19.71
N LEU A 119 12.44 -9.29 -20.65
CA LEU A 119 12.61 -8.66 -21.97
C LEU A 119 12.58 -7.13 -21.87
N PRO A 120 13.38 -6.43 -22.70
CA PRO A 120 13.26 -4.99 -22.87
C PRO A 120 11.83 -4.60 -23.24
N GLY A 121 11.28 -3.60 -22.54
CA GLY A 121 9.87 -3.21 -22.69
C GLY A 121 8.93 -3.85 -21.69
N VAL A 122 9.40 -4.75 -20.83
CA VAL A 122 8.68 -5.22 -19.64
C VAL A 122 9.23 -4.50 -18.42
N GLN A 123 8.36 -3.80 -17.68
CA GLN A 123 8.71 -2.97 -16.52
C GLN A 123 7.83 -3.29 -15.32
N THR A 124 8.33 -3.07 -14.12
CA THR A 124 7.50 -2.83 -12.94
C THR A 124 7.17 -1.33 -12.87
N CYS A 125 6.27 -0.92 -11.97
CA CYS A 125 6.07 0.50 -11.64
C CYS A 125 6.24 0.66 -10.15
N TRP A 126 7.49 0.75 -9.69
CA TRP A 126 7.81 0.72 -8.27
C TRP A 126 8.84 1.78 -7.87
N THR A 127 9.85 2.01 -8.72
CA THR A 127 10.94 2.95 -8.47
C THR A 127 10.86 4.16 -9.41
N LEU A 128 11.61 5.22 -9.10
CA LEU A 128 11.75 6.35 -10.03
C LEU A 128 12.45 5.92 -11.34
N ALA A 129 13.34 4.94 -11.29
CA ALA A 129 13.93 4.36 -12.49
C ALA A 129 12.87 3.71 -13.39
N ASP A 130 11.93 2.93 -12.77
CA ASP A 130 10.78 2.37 -13.50
C ASP A 130 9.92 3.48 -14.12
N ALA A 131 9.63 4.53 -13.34
CA ALA A 131 8.82 5.66 -13.83
C ALA A 131 9.45 6.33 -15.05
N ARG A 132 10.77 6.55 -15.05
CA ARG A 132 11.51 7.10 -16.20
C ARG A 132 11.41 6.16 -17.42
N ALA A 133 11.59 4.86 -17.22
CA ALA A 133 11.51 3.85 -18.29
C ALA A 133 10.09 3.77 -18.88
N ILE A 134 9.05 3.79 -18.02
CA ILE A 134 7.66 3.82 -18.45
C ILE A 134 7.37 5.10 -19.23
N ALA A 135 7.76 6.27 -18.70
CA ALA A 135 7.52 7.56 -19.34
C ALA A 135 8.14 7.65 -20.73
N ALA A 136 9.30 7.05 -20.94
CA ALA A 136 9.98 7.02 -22.23
C ALA A 136 9.22 6.19 -23.29
N ARG A 137 8.49 5.16 -22.89
CA ARG A 137 7.76 4.22 -23.79
C ARG A 137 6.27 4.49 -23.87
N ALA A 138 5.62 4.91 -22.78
CA ALA A 138 4.18 5.22 -22.71
C ALA A 138 3.89 6.57 -23.37
N ARG A 139 4.03 6.62 -24.71
CA ARG A 139 3.75 7.79 -25.55
C ARG A 139 2.32 7.72 -26.09
N PRO A 140 1.73 8.84 -26.52
CA PRO A 140 0.41 8.80 -27.16
C PRO A 140 0.33 7.78 -28.29
N GLY A 141 -0.70 6.93 -28.26
CA GLY A 141 -0.90 5.86 -29.24
C GLY A 141 -0.09 4.57 -29.00
N ALA A 142 0.86 4.53 -28.07
CA ALA A 142 1.58 3.32 -27.71
C ALA A 142 0.63 2.26 -27.12
N ARG A 143 0.81 1.01 -27.50
CA ARG A 143 0.06 -0.14 -26.96
C ARG A 143 0.70 -0.55 -25.64
N VAL A 144 -0.02 -0.36 -24.54
CA VAL A 144 0.46 -0.71 -23.20
C VAL A 144 -0.40 -1.84 -22.64
N LEU A 145 0.23 -2.92 -22.22
CA LEU A 145 -0.45 -3.99 -21.50
C LEU A 145 -0.05 -3.96 -20.04
N GLN A 146 -1.03 -3.83 -19.16
CA GLN A 146 -0.83 -3.91 -17.72
C GLN A 146 -1.27 -5.27 -17.19
N MET A 147 -0.37 -5.94 -16.48
CA MET A 147 -0.63 -7.20 -15.78
C MET A 147 -1.02 -6.89 -14.34
N GLY A 148 -2.25 -7.26 -13.96
CA GLY A 148 -2.82 -7.02 -12.65
C GLY A 148 -3.68 -5.77 -12.58
N ALA A 149 -4.88 -5.95 -12.03
CA ALA A 149 -5.86 -4.88 -11.77
C ALA A 149 -6.15 -4.74 -10.27
N GLY A 150 -5.10 -4.90 -9.45
CA GLY A 150 -5.15 -4.60 -8.02
C GLY A 150 -5.09 -3.10 -7.74
N PHE A 151 -4.95 -2.73 -6.46
CA PHE A 151 -4.93 -1.33 -6.01
C PHE A 151 -3.89 -0.48 -6.76
N ILE A 152 -2.62 -0.93 -6.78
CA ILE A 152 -1.52 -0.23 -7.47
C ILE A 152 -1.80 -0.17 -8.98
N GLY A 153 -2.27 -1.28 -9.57
CA GLY A 153 -2.58 -1.34 -10.99
C GLY A 153 -3.62 -0.29 -11.42
N CYS A 154 -4.68 -0.11 -10.64
CA CYS A 154 -5.70 0.90 -10.95
C CYS A 154 -5.17 2.34 -10.88
N ILE A 155 -4.30 2.64 -9.93
CA ILE A 155 -3.67 3.97 -9.84
C ILE A 155 -2.73 4.24 -11.04
N ILE A 156 -1.95 3.25 -11.45
CA ILE A 156 -1.06 3.35 -12.62
C ILE A 156 -1.88 3.50 -13.91
N MET A 157 -2.99 2.77 -14.01
CA MET A 157 -3.90 2.81 -15.16
C MET A 157 -4.36 4.23 -15.50
N GLU A 158 -4.73 5.03 -14.48
CA GLU A 158 -5.12 6.42 -14.67
C GLU A 158 -3.98 7.26 -15.27
N ALA A 159 -2.77 7.09 -14.75
CA ALA A 159 -1.60 7.80 -15.26
C ALA A 159 -1.30 7.42 -16.72
N LEU A 160 -1.44 6.16 -17.08
CA LEU A 160 -1.25 5.67 -18.45
C LEU A 160 -2.31 6.21 -19.40
N GLN A 161 -3.57 6.16 -19.01
CA GLN A 161 -4.69 6.65 -19.82
C GLN A 161 -4.54 8.15 -20.12
N LYS A 162 -4.17 8.96 -19.12
CA LYS A 162 -3.89 10.40 -19.30
C LYS A 162 -2.71 10.68 -20.25
N ARG A 163 -1.79 9.72 -20.42
CA ARG A 163 -0.71 9.82 -21.40
C ARG A 163 -1.15 9.48 -22.84
N GLY A 164 -2.41 9.11 -23.04
CA GLY A 164 -2.98 8.82 -24.36
C GLY A 164 -2.54 7.50 -24.96
N VAL A 165 -2.18 6.50 -24.16
CA VAL A 165 -1.83 5.17 -24.62
C VAL A 165 -3.07 4.33 -24.96
N GLN A 166 -2.92 3.30 -25.79
CA GLN A 166 -3.91 2.25 -25.98
C GLN A 166 -3.72 1.19 -24.88
N LEU A 167 -4.56 1.23 -23.85
CA LEU A 167 -4.38 0.45 -22.64
C LEU A 167 -5.19 -0.85 -22.64
N SER A 168 -4.51 -1.96 -22.40
CA SER A 168 -5.10 -3.27 -22.10
C SER A 168 -4.72 -3.70 -20.70
N VAL A 169 -5.66 -4.24 -19.91
CA VAL A 169 -5.44 -4.72 -18.55
C VAL A 169 -5.81 -6.19 -18.46
N VAL A 170 -4.91 -7.01 -17.90
CA VAL A 170 -5.11 -8.45 -17.71
C VAL A 170 -5.12 -8.75 -16.22
N GLU A 171 -6.21 -9.32 -15.71
CA GLU A 171 -6.41 -9.69 -14.31
C GLU A 171 -6.77 -11.17 -14.20
N MET A 172 -6.02 -11.91 -13.35
CA MET A 172 -6.30 -13.34 -13.13
C MET A 172 -7.62 -13.57 -12.38
N GLY A 173 -7.99 -12.65 -11.51
CA GLY A 173 -9.26 -12.68 -10.80
C GLY A 173 -10.44 -12.46 -11.74
N ASP A 174 -11.61 -12.79 -11.26
CA ASP A 174 -12.88 -12.67 -11.97
C ASP A 174 -13.38 -11.22 -12.12
N ARG A 175 -12.71 -10.26 -11.46
CA ARG A 175 -13.11 -8.85 -11.40
C ARG A 175 -11.94 -7.91 -11.14
N MET A 176 -12.18 -6.62 -11.31
CA MET A 176 -11.23 -5.58 -10.91
C MET A 176 -11.11 -5.52 -9.39
N VAL A 177 -9.91 -5.24 -8.90
CA VAL A 177 -9.57 -5.05 -7.48
C VAL A 177 -10.06 -6.19 -6.56
N PRO A 178 -9.82 -7.48 -6.91
CA PRO A 178 -10.49 -8.62 -6.27
C PRO A 178 -10.16 -8.78 -4.78
N ARG A 179 -9.03 -8.24 -4.32
CA ARG A 179 -8.62 -8.26 -2.89
C ARG A 179 -9.28 -7.16 -2.05
N MET A 180 -10.00 -6.25 -2.67
CA MET A 180 -10.51 -5.03 -2.04
C MET A 180 -12.02 -4.87 -2.26
N MET A 181 -12.56 -5.42 -3.35
CA MET A 181 -13.94 -5.21 -3.77
C MET A 181 -14.69 -6.52 -3.94
N GLY A 182 -15.97 -6.53 -3.55
CA GLY A 182 -16.91 -7.59 -3.85
C GLY A 182 -17.22 -7.69 -5.36
N ALA A 183 -17.93 -8.74 -5.76
CA ALA A 183 -18.18 -9.04 -7.17
C ALA A 183 -18.92 -7.89 -7.88
N VAL A 184 -19.95 -7.32 -7.27
CA VAL A 184 -20.73 -6.20 -7.83
C VAL A 184 -19.83 -4.97 -8.02
N ALA A 185 -19.13 -4.57 -6.97
CA ALA A 185 -18.26 -3.39 -7.00
C ALA A 185 -17.13 -3.54 -8.03
N GLY A 186 -16.45 -4.70 -8.05
CA GLY A 186 -15.37 -4.97 -9.00
C GLY A 186 -15.84 -5.05 -10.46
N GLY A 187 -17.05 -5.59 -10.67
CA GLY A 187 -17.72 -5.58 -11.98
C GLY A 187 -18.04 -4.16 -12.48
N MET A 188 -18.58 -3.32 -11.59
CA MET A 188 -18.86 -1.91 -11.91
C MET A 188 -17.59 -1.12 -12.28
N ILE A 189 -16.47 -1.39 -11.58
CA ILE A 189 -15.18 -0.76 -11.90
C ILE A 189 -14.69 -1.23 -13.28
N ARG A 190 -14.83 -2.53 -13.62
CA ARG A 190 -14.49 -3.05 -14.95
C ARG A 190 -15.31 -2.33 -16.03
N ASP A 191 -16.63 -2.33 -15.90
CA ASP A 191 -17.53 -1.74 -16.88
C ASP A 191 -17.28 -0.23 -17.05
N TRP A 192 -16.84 0.44 -15.96
CA TRP A 192 -16.39 1.82 -16.02
C TRP A 192 -15.12 1.98 -16.85
N CYS A 193 -14.08 1.17 -16.58
CA CYS A 193 -12.82 1.20 -17.32
C CYS A 193 -13.04 0.96 -18.82
N GLU A 194 -13.90 0.01 -19.18
CA GLU A 194 -14.25 -0.29 -20.57
C GLU A 194 -14.94 0.90 -21.26
N ARG A 195 -15.84 1.60 -20.55
CA ARG A 195 -16.45 2.85 -21.05
C ARG A 195 -15.42 3.98 -21.23
N GLN A 196 -14.32 3.97 -20.49
CA GLN A 196 -13.20 4.91 -20.67
C GLN A 196 -12.20 4.46 -21.74
N GLY A 197 -12.50 3.40 -22.50
CA GLY A 197 -11.68 2.93 -23.62
C GLY A 197 -10.54 1.97 -23.22
N VAL A 198 -10.51 1.49 -21.99
CA VAL A 198 -9.54 0.47 -21.55
C VAL A 198 -10.06 -0.91 -21.91
N GLN A 199 -9.24 -1.75 -22.53
CA GLN A 199 -9.57 -3.16 -22.75
C GLN A 199 -9.30 -3.95 -21.47
N VAL A 200 -10.32 -4.59 -20.88
CA VAL A 200 -10.19 -5.32 -19.63
C VAL A 200 -10.41 -6.82 -19.83
N PHE A 201 -9.43 -7.62 -19.46
CA PHE A 201 -9.44 -9.08 -19.55
C PHE A 201 -9.38 -9.68 -18.14
N THR A 202 -10.54 -9.83 -17.48
CA THR A 202 -10.64 -10.56 -16.19
C THR A 202 -10.72 -12.07 -16.44
N GLY A 203 -10.30 -12.87 -15.45
CA GLY A 203 -10.24 -14.33 -15.59
C GLY A 203 -9.15 -14.84 -16.54
N HIS A 204 -8.21 -13.97 -16.89
CA HIS A 204 -7.09 -14.31 -17.79
C HIS A 204 -5.76 -14.12 -17.09
N LYS A 205 -4.79 -14.97 -17.41
CA LYS A 205 -3.39 -14.83 -16.96
C LYS A 205 -2.48 -14.66 -18.17
N VAL A 206 -1.42 -13.91 -18.01
CA VAL A 206 -0.31 -13.91 -18.98
C VAL A 206 0.48 -15.19 -18.79
N GLU A 207 0.66 -15.94 -19.87
CA GLU A 207 1.38 -17.21 -19.87
C GLU A 207 2.84 -17.07 -20.31
N ARG A 208 3.08 -16.21 -21.30
CA ARG A 208 4.42 -15.86 -21.75
C ARG A 208 4.43 -14.54 -22.51
N ILE A 209 5.61 -13.92 -22.58
CA ILE A 209 5.90 -12.72 -23.34
C ILE A 209 7.08 -13.04 -24.26
N GLU A 210 7.00 -12.65 -25.52
CA GLU A 210 8.05 -12.83 -26.49
C GLU A 210 8.26 -11.57 -27.33
N ARG A 211 9.39 -11.43 -27.99
CA ARG A 211 9.60 -10.34 -28.96
C ARG A 211 8.72 -10.60 -30.17
N ALA A 212 7.99 -9.59 -30.63
CA ALA A 212 7.28 -9.69 -31.87
C ALA A 212 8.28 -9.76 -33.05
N GLN A 213 8.15 -10.80 -33.87
CA GLN A 213 8.89 -10.87 -35.12
C GLN A 213 8.15 -10.01 -36.16
N GLY A 214 8.72 -8.89 -36.58
CA GLY A 214 8.12 -7.97 -37.56
C GLY A 214 9.17 -7.22 -38.37
N GLU A 215 8.85 -6.96 -39.64
CA GLU A 215 9.60 -6.11 -40.55
C GLU A 215 9.55 -4.64 -40.06
N GLY A 216 10.48 -4.24 -39.21
CA GLY A 216 10.51 -2.85 -38.71
C GLY A 216 11.44 -2.62 -37.53
N GLY A 217 12.12 -3.63 -37.01
CA GLY A 217 13.19 -3.49 -36.00
C GLY A 217 12.76 -2.86 -34.67
N GLY A 218 11.47 -2.84 -34.35
CA GLY A 218 10.96 -2.28 -33.11
C GLY A 218 10.97 -3.29 -31.97
N ASP A 219 11.13 -2.78 -30.72
CA ASP A 219 11.06 -3.55 -29.45
C ASP A 219 9.61 -3.99 -29.10
N ALA A 220 8.78 -4.30 -30.09
CA ALA A 220 7.40 -4.73 -29.85
C ALA A 220 7.37 -6.10 -29.18
N LEU A 221 6.41 -6.27 -28.28
CA LEU A 221 6.20 -7.50 -27.51
C LEU A 221 4.91 -8.19 -27.96
N ARG A 222 4.91 -9.50 -27.89
CA ARG A 222 3.73 -10.34 -28.09
C ARG A 222 3.43 -11.05 -26.78
N VAL A 223 2.24 -10.80 -26.25
CA VAL A 223 1.80 -11.29 -24.94
C VAL A 223 0.73 -12.35 -25.14
N HIS A 224 1.02 -13.57 -24.70
CA HIS A 224 0.10 -14.71 -24.78
C HIS A 224 -0.67 -14.84 -23.48
N LEU A 225 -1.99 -14.85 -23.60
CA LEU A 225 -2.93 -15.01 -22.49
C LEU A 225 -3.48 -16.44 -22.46
N SER A 226 -3.91 -16.86 -21.28
CA SER A 226 -4.71 -18.08 -21.13
C SER A 226 -5.93 -18.03 -22.06
N GLY A 227 -6.33 -19.21 -22.58
CA GLY A 227 -7.40 -19.30 -23.58
C GLY A 227 -6.96 -18.98 -25.01
N GLY A 228 -5.65 -18.87 -25.27
CA GLY A 228 -5.07 -18.76 -26.62
C GLY A 228 -5.13 -17.34 -27.24
N ARG A 229 -5.57 -16.33 -26.49
CA ARG A 229 -5.55 -14.94 -26.97
C ARG A 229 -4.13 -14.39 -26.98
N VAL A 230 -3.82 -13.61 -27.99
CA VAL A 230 -2.51 -12.95 -28.14
C VAL A 230 -2.72 -11.46 -28.33
N LEU A 231 -1.96 -10.66 -27.62
CA LEU A 231 -1.98 -9.19 -27.68
C LEU A 231 -0.59 -8.67 -28.01
N ASP A 232 -0.50 -7.70 -28.91
CA ASP A 232 0.75 -6.98 -29.16
C ASP A 232 0.85 -5.77 -28.20
N ALA A 233 2.07 -5.51 -27.70
CA ALA A 233 2.34 -4.39 -26.81
C ALA A 233 3.71 -3.76 -27.14
N ASP A 234 3.81 -2.45 -26.92
CA ASP A 234 5.07 -1.70 -27.01
C ASP A 234 5.69 -1.54 -25.62
N LEU A 235 4.88 -1.74 -24.58
CA LEU A 235 5.25 -1.75 -23.17
C LEU A 235 4.36 -2.71 -22.41
N VAL A 236 4.93 -3.54 -21.54
CA VAL A 236 4.21 -4.36 -20.57
C VAL A 236 4.56 -3.88 -19.16
N ILE A 237 3.56 -3.63 -18.33
CA ILE A 237 3.73 -3.23 -16.94
C ILE A 237 3.27 -4.36 -16.02
N SER A 238 4.18 -4.91 -15.23
CA SER A 238 3.87 -5.92 -14.22
C SER A 238 3.47 -5.25 -12.91
N ALA A 239 2.17 -5.26 -12.61
CA ALA A 239 1.55 -4.78 -11.38
C ALA A 239 0.92 -5.95 -10.59
N THR A 240 1.60 -7.09 -10.52
CA THR A 240 1.09 -8.37 -9.99
C THR A 240 1.20 -8.50 -8.47
N GLY A 241 1.48 -7.40 -7.78
CA GLY A 241 1.58 -7.31 -6.33
C GLY A 241 3.00 -7.10 -5.83
N VAL A 242 3.12 -7.00 -4.50
CA VAL A 242 4.38 -6.76 -3.80
C VAL A 242 4.57 -7.78 -2.68
N ARG A 243 5.82 -7.95 -2.25
CA ARG A 243 6.21 -8.75 -1.08
C ARG A 243 7.11 -7.95 -0.16
N PRO A 244 6.99 -8.10 1.17
CA PRO A 244 7.91 -7.54 2.13
C PRO A 244 9.37 -7.85 1.82
N ALA A 245 10.23 -6.84 1.91
CA ALA A 245 11.66 -6.94 1.63
C ALA A 245 12.42 -7.43 2.88
N ILE A 246 12.23 -8.69 3.26
CA ILE A 246 12.71 -9.29 4.51
C ILE A 246 13.68 -10.47 4.32
N GLY A 247 14.08 -10.77 3.08
CA GLY A 247 14.93 -11.94 2.77
C GLY A 247 16.29 -11.94 3.49
N PHE A 248 16.86 -10.76 3.77
CA PHE A 248 18.12 -10.60 4.49
C PHE A 248 18.03 -10.97 5.98
N LEU A 249 16.83 -11.19 6.53
CA LEU A 249 16.60 -11.61 7.91
C LEU A 249 16.62 -13.14 8.08
N ALA A 250 16.79 -13.90 7.00
CA ALA A 250 16.83 -15.35 7.06
C ALA A 250 17.96 -15.82 8.00
N GLY A 251 17.62 -16.67 8.98
CA GLY A 251 18.59 -17.17 9.96
C GLY A 251 18.96 -16.21 11.10
N SER A 252 18.45 -14.97 11.12
CA SER A 252 18.75 -13.99 12.18
C SER A 252 18.08 -14.28 13.53
N GLY A 253 17.07 -15.14 13.58
CA GLY A 253 16.23 -15.36 14.77
C GLY A 253 15.08 -14.35 14.93
N ILE A 254 14.95 -13.38 14.05
CA ILE A 254 13.80 -12.47 13.98
C ILE A 254 12.62 -13.23 13.36
N THR A 255 11.48 -13.23 14.04
CA THR A 255 10.28 -13.95 13.57
C THR A 255 9.66 -13.20 12.38
N CYS A 256 9.61 -13.90 11.24
CA CYS A 256 8.97 -13.43 10.03
C CYS A 256 7.89 -14.44 9.59
N LEU A 257 6.71 -13.93 9.24
CA LEU A 257 5.64 -14.69 8.58
C LEU A 257 5.49 -14.17 7.14
N GLN A 258 4.47 -13.35 6.85
CA GLN A 258 4.43 -12.62 5.59
C GLN A 258 5.37 -11.42 5.62
N GLY A 259 5.46 -10.75 6.78
CA GLY A 259 6.36 -9.67 7.11
C GLY A 259 7.12 -9.96 8.40
N VAL A 260 7.81 -8.97 8.94
CA VAL A 260 8.42 -9.03 10.27
C VAL A 260 7.32 -8.93 11.31
N LEU A 261 7.12 -9.98 12.10
CA LEU A 261 6.07 -10.02 13.13
C LEU A 261 6.40 -9.03 14.25
N THR A 262 5.44 -8.17 14.58
CA THR A 262 5.56 -7.16 15.62
C THR A 262 4.40 -7.21 16.61
N ASP A 263 4.67 -6.75 17.83
CA ASP A 263 3.65 -6.44 18.84
C ASP A 263 3.01 -5.06 18.58
N GLU A 264 2.12 -4.63 19.48
CA GLU A 264 1.47 -3.31 19.40
C GLU A 264 2.42 -2.13 19.61
N ARG A 265 3.64 -2.37 20.06
CA ARG A 265 4.72 -1.38 20.18
C ARG A 265 5.63 -1.34 18.98
N MET A 266 5.31 -2.10 17.96
CA MET A 266 6.11 -2.35 16.77
C MET A 266 7.45 -3.03 17.07
N GLN A 267 7.59 -3.70 18.23
CA GLN A 267 8.79 -4.45 18.60
C GLN A 267 8.66 -5.88 18.07
N THR A 268 9.78 -6.42 17.60
CA THR A 268 9.89 -7.83 17.19
C THR A 268 10.05 -8.75 18.41
N ASN A 269 10.16 -10.05 18.18
CA ASN A 269 10.52 -11.00 19.24
C ASN A 269 11.90 -10.78 19.84
N VAL A 270 12.74 -9.91 19.23
CA VAL A 270 14.09 -9.58 19.72
C VAL A 270 14.07 -8.17 20.36
N PRO A 271 14.35 -8.05 21.67
CA PRO A 271 14.33 -6.76 22.35
C PRO A 271 15.24 -5.71 21.72
N GLY A 272 14.70 -4.50 21.47
CA GLY A 272 15.42 -3.39 20.87
C GLY A 272 15.50 -3.42 19.35
N ILE A 273 14.83 -4.39 18.71
CA ILE A 273 14.64 -4.47 17.26
C ILE A 273 13.15 -4.28 16.95
N TYR A 274 12.86 -3.37 16.04
CA TYR A 274 11.52 -2.93 15.64
C TYR A 274 11.32 -3.06 14.13
N ALA A 275 10.07 -3.08 13.68
CA ALA A 275 9.78 -2.99 12.26
C ALA A 275 8.61 -2.04 11.99
N ALA A 276 8.59 -1.40 10.80
CA ALA A 276 7.52 -0.48 10.40
C ALA A 276 7.38 -0.41 8.87
N GLY A 277 6.17 -0.11 8.40
CA GLY A 277 5.83 0.01 6.99
C GLY A 277 5.55 -1.34 6.34
N ASP A 278 5.68 -1.41 5.02
CA ASP A 278 5.28 -2.57 4.21
C ASP A 278 6.04 -3.87 4.55
N CYS A 279 7.15 -3.80 5.28
CA CYS A 279 7.87 -4.98 5.75
C CYS A 279 7.35 -5.51 7.10
N ALA A 280 6.57 -4.74 7.84
CA ALA A 280 6.05 -5.11 9.15
C ALA A 280 4.70 -5.84 9.04
N GLU A 281 4.52 -6.83 9.91
CA GLU A 281 3.28 -7.58 10.10
C GLU A 281 2.76 -7.35 11.50
N ALA A 282 1.62 -6.67 11.63
CA ALA A 282 1.03 -6.27 12.91
C ALA A 282 -0.38 -6.82 13.06
N PHE A 283 -0.85 -6.95 14.31
CA PHE A 283 -2.17 -7.46 14.60
C PHE A 283 -3.28 -6.49 14.14
N ASP A 284 -4.22 -7.03 13.38
CA ASP A 284 -5.44 -6.35 12.95
C ASP A 284 -6.63 -6.84 13.79
N PRO A 285 -7.22 -5.99 14.65
CA PRO A 285 -8.33 -6.39 15.51
C PRO A 285 -9.63 -6.70 14.75
N PHE A 286 -9.78 -6.24 13.50
CA PHE A 286 -10.98 -6.50 12.70
C PHE A 286 -10.97 -7.90 12.11
N THR A 287 -9.85 -8.31 11.53
CA THR A 287 -9.69 -9.65 10.98
C THR A 287 -9.25 -10.67 12.04
N ARG A 288 -8.81 -10.20 13.22
CA ARG A 288 -8.21 -10.99 14.31
C ARG A 288 -7.00 -11.81 13.85
N LYS A 289 -6.27 -11.26 12.88
CA LYS A 289 -5.06 -11.86 12.30
C LYS A 289 -3.94 -10.85 12.29
N THR A 290 -2.72 -11.33 12.14
CA THR A 290 -1.61 -10.46 11.77
C THR A 290 -1.66 -10.20 10.27
N VAL A 291 -1.39 -8.96 9.86
CA VAL A 291 -1.47 -8.53 8.47
C VAL A 291 -0.32 -7.57 8.12
N VAL A 292 0.12 -7.64 6.89
CA VAL A 292 0.95 -6.60 6.29
C VAL A 292 0.01 -5.56 5.68
N SER A 293 0.05 -4.33 6.19
CA SER A 293 -0.77 -3.23 5.69
C SER A 293 0.09 -2.22 4.93
N ALA A 294 0.25 -2.46 3.64
CA ALA A 294 1.14 -1.70 2.76
C ALA A 294 0.48 -0.40 2.27
N ILE A 295 0.22 0.52 3.21
CA ILE A 295 -0.26 1.87 2.93
C ILE A 295 0.54 2.91 3.72
N GLN A 296 0.85 4.04 3.07
CA GLN A 296 1.73 5.05 3.65
C GLN A 296 1.26 5.63 4.99
N PRO A 297 -0.03 5.90 5.25
CA PRO A 297 -0.49 6.35 6.57
C PRO A 297 -0.16 5.36 7.70
N ASN A 298 -0.33 4.06 7.47
CA ASN A 298 0.02 3.03 8.46
C ASN A 298 1.53 2.96 8.65
N ALA A 299 2.31 3.04 7.58
CA ALA A 299 3.77 3.09 7.65
C ALA A 299 4.26 4.27 8.49
N ALA A 300 3.62 5.43 8.37
CA ALA A 300 3.94 6.63 9.15
C ALA A 300 3.64 6.46 10.65
N GLU A 301 2.47 5.92 10.99
CA GLU A 301 2.08 5.71 12.38
C GLU A 301 2.89 4.60 13.03
N GLN A 302 3.12 3.48 12.34
CA GLN A 302 4.00 2.41 12.80
C GLN A 302 5.42 2.92 13.08
N ALA A 303 5.97 3.73 12.18
CA ALA A 303 7.30 4.33 12.33
C ALA A 303 7.38 5.26 13.55
N ARG A 304 6.34 6.07 13.79
CA ARG A 304 6.25 6.95 14.96
C ARG A 304 6.21 6.13 16.25
N VAL A 305 5.36 5.10 16.30
CA VAL A 305 5.24 4.20 17.47
C VAL A 305 6.57 3.48 17.73
N ALA A 306 7.19 2.90 16.69
CA ALA A 306 8.47 2.24 16.80
C ALA A 306 9.56 3.19 17.35
N ALA A 307 9.68 4.38 16.78
CA ALA A 307 10.69 5.37 17.18
C ALA A 307 10.54 5.81 18.65
N LEU A 308 9.31 6.03 19.13
CA LEU A 308 9.06 6.34 20.53
C LEU A 308 9.49 5.19 21.45
N ASN A 309 9.13 3.95 21.11
CA ASN A 309 9.53 2.78 21.89
C ASN A 309 11.04 2.50 21.84
N MET A 310 11.72 2.81 20.74
CA MET A 310 13.18 2.78 20.64
C MET A 310 13.85 3.71 21.68
N LEU A 311 13.16 4.77 22.07
CA LEU A 311 13.61 5.73 23.12
C LEU A 311 13.12 5.38 24.52
N GLY A 312 12.35 4.28 24.69
CA GLY A 312 11.72 3.94 25.97
C GLY A 312 10.51 4.81 26.30
N LEU A 313 10.01 5.59 25.36
CA LEU A 313 8.77 6.36 25.50
C LEU A 313 7.59 5.47 25.12
N PRO A 314 6.70 5.08 26.04
CA PRO A 314 5.65 4.11 25.76
C PRO A 314 4.66 4.64 24.74
N ALA A 315 4.51 3.90 23.65
CA ALA A 315 3.52 4.14 22.61
C ALA A 315 3.00 2.82 22.09
N ALA A 316 1.72 2.77 21.71
CA ALA A 316 1.11 1.58 21.13
C ALA A 316 0.35 1.95 19.86
N LEU A 317 0.39 1.07 18.89
CA LEU A 317 -0.43 1.15 17.69
C LEU A 317 -1.88 0.84 18.08
N ALA A 318 -2.77 1.79 17.88
CA ALA A 318 -4.16 1.62 18.30
C ALA A 318 -4.89 0.61 17.39
N VAL A 319 -4.68 0.70 16.10
CA VAL A 319 -5.35 -0.13 15.08
C VAL A 319 -4.49 -0.18 13.81
N VAL A 320 -4.41 -1.34 13.17
CA VAL A 320 -3.97 -1.45 11.77
C VAL A 320 -5.22 -1.53 10.92
N THR A 321 -5.71 -0.39 10.44
CA THR A 321 -6.92 -0.39 9.62
C THR A 321 -6.57 -0.61 8.17
N GLN A 322 -7.24 -1.58 7.54
CA GLN A 322 -7.24 -1.68 6.09
C GLN A 322 -8.22 -0.62 5.54
N ILE A 323 -7.66 0.51 5.13
CA ILE A 323 -8.40 1.60 4.52
C ILE A 323 -7.90 1.73 3.10
N ASN A 324 -8.77 1.48 2.15
CA ASN A 324 -8.46 1.67 0.76
C ASN A 324 -9.46 2.67 0.16
N VAL A 325 -8.94 3.77 -0.35
CA VAL A 325 -9.67 4.72 -1.19
C VAL A 325 -8.95 4.75 -2.52
N LEU A 326 -9.65 4.43 -3.56
CA LEU A 326 -9.09 4.25 -4.90
C LEU A 326 -9.87 5.11 -5.88
N ASP A 327 -9.18 5.96 -6.60
CA ASP A 327 -9.67 6.59 -7.81
C ASP A 327 -9.25 5.73 -9.01
N THR A 328 -10.21 5.33 -9.83
CA THR A 328 -9.97 4.58 -11.05
C THR A 328 -10.62 5.33 -12.21
N LEU A 329 -9.83 6.14 -12.92
CA LEU A 329 -10.29 6.95 -14.05
C LEU A 329 -11.48 7.85 -13.67
N GLY A 330 -11.42 8.47 -12.48
CA GLY A 330 -12.47 9.35 -11.96
C GLY A 330 -13.59 8.62 -11.20
N LEU A 331 -13.61 7.29 -11.15
CA LEU A 331 -14.55 6.52 -10.33
C LEU A 331 -13.91 6.21 -8.96
N ILE A 332 -14.39 6.88 -7.93
CA ILE A 332 -13.89 6.64 -6.57
C ILE A 332 -14.58 5.41 -5.97
N SER A 333 -13.76 4.51 -5.44
CA SER A 333 -14.22 3.33 -4.70
C SER A 333 -13.52 3.23 -3.35
N THR A 334 -14.19 2.66 -2.34
CA THR A 334 -13.65 2.53 -1.00
C THR A 334 -13.89 1.15 -0.42
N SER A 335 -12.98 0.72 0.46
CA SER A 335 -13.08 -0.51 1.20
C SER A 335 -12.51 -0.31 2.61
N PHE A 336 -13.27 -0.69 3.62
CA PHE A 336 -12.88 -0.56 5.02
C PHE A 336 -13.14 -1.85 5.78
N GLY A 337 -12.26 -2.17 6.73
CA GLY A 337 -12.42 -3.26 7.66
C GLY A 337 -12.64 -4.61 6.99
N ASN A 338 -13.46 -5.47 7.63
CA ASN A 338 -13.81 -6.77 7.10
C ASN A 338 -15.00 -6.69 6.12
N TRP A 339 -14.73 -6.13 4.94
CA TRP A 339 -15.74 -5.91 3.90
C TRP A 339 -16.31 -7.21 3.30
N GLN A 340 -15.67 -8.34 3.52
CA GLN A 340 -16.17 -9.66 3.11
C GLN A 340 -17.20 -10.22 4.11
N GLY A 341 -17.33 -9.59 5.29
CA GLY A 341 -18.18 -10.06 6.36
C GLY A 341 -17.59 -11.23 7.14
N VAL A 342 -18.38 -11.79 8.03
CA VAL A 342 -18.04 -12.94 8.86
C VAL A 342 -19.13 -14.02 8.77
N PRO A 343 -18.81 -15.30 9.03
CA PRO A 343 -19.83 -16.33 9.14
C PRO A 343 -20.90 -15.97 10.19
N GLY A 344 -22.18 -16.03 9.80
CA GLY A 344 -23.31 -15.62 10.66
C GLY A 344 -23.51 -14.11 10.78
N GLY A 345 -22.69 -13.30 10.09
CA GLY A 345 -22.90 -11.86 9.96
C GLY A 345 -24.04 -11.51 9.00
N GLU A 346 -24.41 -10.26 9.00
CA GLU A 346 -25.48 -9.72 8.13
C GLU A 346 -24.89 -8.73 7.13
N GLN A 347 -25.52 -8.66 5.96
CA GLN A 347 -25.15 -7.72 4.90
C GLN A 347 -26.37 -6.93 4.44
N VAL A 348 -26.15 -5.66 4.14
CA VAL A 348 -27.08 -4.86 3.35
C VAL A 348 -26.31 -4.22 2.21
N ALA A 349 -26.94 -4.16 1.03
CA ALA A 349 -26.35 -3.51 -0.12
C ALA A 349 -27.40 -2.68 -0.88
N LEU A 350 -26.92 -1.55 -1.40
CA LEU A 350 -27.66 -0.68 -2.31
C LEU A 350 -26.85 -0.55 -3.59
N THR A 351 -27.49 -0.80 -4.74
CA THR A 351 -26.82 -0.67 -6.04
C THR A 351 -27.71 0.09 -6.99
N ASP A 352 -27.17 1.15 -7.57
CA ASP A 352 -27.72 1.85 -8.74
C ASP A 352 -26.65 1.81 -9.84
N ALA A 353 -26.75 0.78 -10.68
CA ALA A 353 -25.78 0.56 -11.75
C ALA A 353 -25.83 1.68 -12.80
N ALA A 354 -27.01 2.27 -13.05
CA ALA A 354 -27.18 3.36 -14.01
C ALA A 354 -26.49 4.63 -13.54
N ALA A 355 -26.56 4.93 -12.24
CA ALA A 355 -25.85 6.06 -11.62
C ALA A 355 -24.39 5.75 -11.27
N GLY A 356 -23.90 4.52 -11.50
CA GLY A 356 -22.55 4.10 -11.10
C GLY A 356 -22.33 4.06 -9.60
N LYS A 357 -23.37 3.75 -8.81
CA LYS A 357 -23.34 3.79 -7.33
C LYS A 357 -23.55 2.42 -6.72
N HIS A 358 -22.70 2.09 -5.76
CA HIS A 358 -22.84 0.88 -4.96
C HIS A 358 -22.36 1.15 -3.52
N LEU A 359 -23.08 0.59 -2.56
CA LEU A 359 -22.70 0.58 -1.14
C LEU A 359 -23.07 -0.78 -0.57
N SER A 360 -22.11 -1.42 0.10
CA SER A 360 -22.32 -2.66 0.85
C SER A 360 -21.80 -2.49 2.26
N LEU A 361 -22.62 -2.82 3.24
CA LEU A 361 -22.31 -2.74 4.67
C LEU A 361 -22.36 -4.15 5.26
N GLN A 362 -21.36 -4.49 6.08
CA GLN A 362 -21.22 -5.77 6.77
C GLN A 362 -21.37 -5.59 8.27
N PHE A 363 -22.21 -6.41 8.90
CA PHE A 363 -22.50 -6.32 10.34
C PHE A 363 -22.13 -7.63 11.05
N GLU A 364 -21.56 -7.50 12.26
CA GLU A 364 -21.43 -8.56 13.25
C GLU A 364 -22.14 -8.10 14.52
N GLY A 365 -23.24 -8.79 14.91
CA GLY A 365 -24.11 -8.31 15.98
C GLY A 365 -24.70 -6.94 15.67
N ASP A 366 -24.44 -5.97 16.52
CA ASP A 366 -24.90 -4.57 16.37
C ASP A 366 -23.80 -3.59 15.89
N ARG A 367 -22.70 -4.11 15.31
CA ARG A 367 -21.57 -3.32 14.84
C ARG A 367 -21.41 -3.39 13.34
N LEU A 368 -21.01 -2.28 12.74
CA LEU A 368 -20.51 -2.25 11.37
C LEU A 368 -19.04 -2.68 11.38
N ILE A 369 -18.72 -3.79 10.71
CA ILE A 369 -17.38 -4.38 10.70
C ILE A 369 -16.63 -4.14 9.39
N GLY A 370 -17.33 -3.78 8.33
CA GLY A 370 -16.71 -3.51 7.04
C GLY A 370 -17.69 -2.96 6.02
N CYS A 371 -17.14 -2.35 4.98
CA CYS A 371 -17.93 -1.82 3.87
C CYS A 371 -17.15 -1.76 2.57
N ASN A 372 -17.90 -1.83 1.45
CA ASN A 372 -17.45 -1.43 0.12
C ASN A 372 -18.34 -0.32 -0.41
N SER A 373 -17.75 0.66 -1.11
CA SER A 373 -18.54 1.61 -1.90
C SER A 373 -17.90 1.89 -3.26
N VAL A 374 -18.73 2.20 -4.24
CA VAL A 374 -18.33 2.67 -5.58
C VAL A 374 -19.19 3.89 -5.91
N GLY A 375 -18.58 4.99 -6.37
CA GLY A 375 -19.26 6.21 -6.74
C GLY A 375 -20.01 6.92 -5.61
N MET A 376 -19.84 6.47 -4.37
CA MET A 376 -20.45 7.04 -3.17
C MET A 376 -19.36 7.57 -2.25
N THR A 377 -18.96 8.82 -2.48
CA THR A 377 -17.87 9.48 -1.72
C THR A 377 -18.38 10.21 -0.47
N GLN A 378 -19.69 10.38 -0.37
CA GLN A 378 -20.32 10.99 0.78
C GLN A 378 -20.16 10.10 2.00
N HIS A 379 -19.84 10.69 3.13
CA HIS A 379 -19.76 9.99 4.42
C HIS A 379 -18.68 8.91 4.58
N VAL A 380 -17.64 8.92 3.69
CA VAL A 380 -16.50 8.00 3.81
C VAL A 380 -15.86 8.07 5.20
N GLY A 381 -15.74 9.29 5.76
CA GLY A 381 -15.25 9.49 7.13
C GLY A 381 -16.15 8.88 8.19
N ALA A 382 -17.47 8.95 8.02
CA ALA A 382 -18.44 8.33 8.94
C ALA A 382 -18.38 6.80 8.86
N MET A 383 -18.30 6.22 7.65
CA MET A 383 -18.08 4.78 7.47
C MET A 383 -16.82 4.31 8.20
N ARG A 384 -15.72 5.01 7.97
CA ARG A 384 -14.46 4.74 8.66
C ARG A 384 -14.61 4.81 10.17
N GLY A 385 -15.20 5.88 10.67
CA GLY A 385 -15.39 6.10 12.11
C GLY A 385 -16.25 5.02 12.78
N LEU A 386 -17.32 4.56 12.12
CA LEU A 386 -18.16 3.48 12.62
C LEU A 386 -17.40 2.14 12.68
N VAL A 387 -16.60 1.83 11.64
CA VAL A 387 -15.82 0.58 11.57
C VAL A 387 -14.65 0.63 12.57
N GLU A 388 -13.78 1.64 12.51
CA GLU A 388 -12.60 1.75 13.38
C GLU A 388 -12.95 1.90 14.85
N GLY A 389 -14.00 2.69 15.15
CA GLY A 389 -14.49 2.88 16.50
C GLY A 389 -15.23 1.67 17.06
N GLN A 390 -15.49 0.63 16.27
CA GLN A 390 -16.32 -0.53 16.65
C GLN A 390 -17.63 -0.11 17.32
N VAL A 391 -18.25 0.92 16.76
CA VAL A 391 -19.40 1.61 17.36
C VAL A 391 -20.61 0.66 17.44
N ARG A 392 -21.21 0.56 18.61
CA ARG A 392 -22.48 -0.15 18.78
C ARG A 392 -23.60 0.69 18.21
N LEU A 393 -24.32 0.13 17.26
CA LEU A 393 -25.38 0.84 16.53
C LEU A 393 -26.73 0.83 17.28
N GLY A 394 -27.00 -0.21 18.08
CA GLY A 394 -28.30 -0.39 18.72
C GLY A 394 -29.45 -0.31 17.71
N PRO A 395 -30.47 0.52 17.95
CA PRO A 395 -31.60 0.69 17.02
C PRO A 395 -31.19 1.19 15.63
N TRP A 396 -30.06 1.90 15.49
CA TRP A 396 -29.57 2.42 14.22
C TRP A 396 -29.14 1.34 13.24
N LYS A 397 -28.85 0.13 13.70
CA LYS A 397 -28.61 -1.02 12.82
C LYS A 397 -29.80 -1.26 11.89
N GLU A 398 -31.03 -1.27 12.43
CA GLU A 398 -32.25 -1.46 11.63
C GLU A 398 -32.52 -0.30 10.68
N HIS A 399 -32.14 0.92 11.06
CA HIS A 399 -32.23 2.08 10.15
C HIS A 399 -31.26 1.91 8.97
N LEU A 400 -30.01 1.51 9.22
CA LEU A 400 -29.03 1.26 8.15
C LEU A 400 -29.38 0.04 7.29
N ARG A 401 -30.04 -0.96 7.84
CA ARG A 401 -30.55 -2.10 7.06
C ARG A 401 -31.64 -1.71 6.07
N ARG A 402 -32.49 -0.75 6.44
CA ARG A 402 -33.56 -0.22 5.57
C ARG A 402 -33.05 0.80 4.58
N ASP A 403 -32.11 1.62 5.00
CA ASP A 403 -31.47 2.65 4.18
C ASP A 403 -29.97 2.78 4.56
N PRO A 404 -29.08 2.11 3.84
CA PRO A 404 -27.66 2.11 4.12
C PRO A 404 -26.97 3.46 3.85
N THR A 405 -27.66 4.43 3.25
CA THR A 405 -27.10 5.77 2.99
C THR A 405 -27.08 6.65 4.25
N ARG A 406 -27.82 6.30 5.31
CA ARG A 406 -27.95 7.07 6.56
C ARG A 406 -26.75 6.93 7.50
N LEU A 407 -25.56 6.80 6.94
CA LEU A 407 -24.32 6.57 7.70
C LEU A 407 -23.93 7.74 8.61
N MET A 408 -24.17 8.98 8.16
CA MET A 408 -23.84 10.17 8.96
C MET A 408 -24.73 10.27 10.17
N GLU A 409 -26.03 10.04 10.02
CA GLU A 409 -26.97 10.08 11.14
C GLU A 409 -26.67 8.97 12.16
N ALA A 410 -26.35 7.76 11.69
CA ALA A 410 -25.91 6.66 12.55
C ALA A 410 -24.63 7.01 13.31
N TYR A 411 -23.65 7.62 12.63
CA TYR A 411 -22.40 8.06 13.25
C TYR A 411 -22.65 9.13 14.33
N LEU A 412 -23.43 10.16 14.02
CA LEU A 412 -23.75 11.23 14.98
C LEU A 412 -24.54 10.70 16.18
N ALA A 413 -25.51 9.83 15.95
CA ALA A 413 -26.34 9.27 17.02
C ALA A 413 -25.59 8.29 17.93
N CYS A 414 -24.67 7.49 17.39
CA CYS A 414 -24.05 6.39 18.11
C CYS A 414 -22.62 6.69 18.56
N ALA A 415 -21.77 7.23 17.68
CA ALA A 415 -20.35 7.42 18.00
C ALA A 415 -20.13 8.55 19.02
N GLN A 416 -20.89 9.62 18.94
CA GLN A 416 -20.80 10.73 19.90
C GLN A 416 -21.28 10.31 21.29
N ALA A 417 -22.32 9.49 21.38
CA ALA A 417 -22.87 9.02 22.65
C ALA A 417 -21.96 7.96 23.34
N GLN A 418 -21.13 7.22 22.59
CA GLN A 418 -20.27 6.17 23.14
C GLN A 418 -18.89 6.65 23.58
N GLY A 419 -18.78 7.96 23.79
CA GLY A 419 -17.74 8.50 24.66
C GLY A 419 -16.31 8.35 24.18
N HIS A 420 -16.05 8.49 22.92
CA HIS A 420 -14.77 9.07 22.56
C HIS A 420 -14.57 10.45 23.24
N TRP A 421 -15.56 10.87 24.02
CA TRP A 421 -15.58 12.01 24.92
C TRP A 421 -15.15 11.70 26.37
N SER A 422 -14.67 10.50 26.65
CA SER A 422 -13.85 10.30 27.86
C SER A 422 -12.50 11.01 27.76
N GLY A 423 -12.40 11.97 26.90
CA GLY A 423 -11.23 12.78 26.57
C GLY A 423 -10.58 13.55 27.71
N ALA A 424 -11.14 13.50 28.92
CA ALA A 424 -10.42 13.92 30.13
C ALA A 424 -9.33 12.92 30.59
N GLN A 425 -9.30 11.71 30.03
CA GLN A 425 -8.33 10.66 30.35
C GLN A 425 -7.41 10.26 29.19
N ASP A 426 -7.60 10.81 27.99
CA ASP A 426 -6.77 10.47 26.84
C ASP A 426 -5.51 11.36 26.79
N ALA A 427 -4.42 10.85 27.35
CA ALA A 427 -3.09 11.48 27.31
C ALA A 427 -2.58 11.79 25.88
N ARG A 428 -3.28 11.37 24.83
CA ARG A 428 -2.96 11.64 23.41
C ARG A 428 -3.33 13.06 22.96
N ARG A 429 -4.03 13.83 23.77
CA ARG A 429 -4.44 15.22 23.47
C ARG A 429 -3.61 16.29 24.20
N ARG A 430 -2.47 15.92 24.81
CA ARG A 430 -1.55 16.89 25.42
C ARG A 430 -0.22 16.95 24.68
#